data_5e2a4c99a4868405ff4750666935e22f
#
_entry.id   5e2a4c99a4868405ff4750666935e22f
#
_cell.length_a   1.000
_cell.length_b   1.000
_cell.length_c   1.000
_cell.angle_alpha   90.00
_cell.angle_beta   90.00
_cell.angle_gamma   90.00
#
_symmetry.space_group_name_H-M   'P 1'
#
loop_
_entity.id
_entity.type
_entity.pdbx_description
1 polymer ?
#
loop_
_entity_poly.entity_id
_entity_poly.type
_entity_poly.pdbx_seq_one_letter_code
_entity_poly.pdbx_strand_id
1 'polypeptide(L)'
;TVDISNSVRSHFKDIGHDMDDHSVTFENGQARERTQVLMDIANKFGGLVIGTGDLSELALGWCTYNGDHMSMYSVNASIPKTMVRHLVGYLAKDNKEKDEALHDVLEDILDTPVSPELLPAVQGHMTQITEDLVGPYELHDFFLYYMIRWGFSPAKVFRLAVYALGGQYSRDVILKWLKNCYRRFFTQQFKRSCVPDGPKVGILGLS
;
A
#
# COMPACT_ATOMS: atom_id res chain seq x y z
N THR A 1 -5.50 19.62 -11.00
CA THR A 1 -6.19 19.25 -9.74
C THR A 1 -7.68 19.19 -10.01
N VAL A 2 -8.36 18.18 -9.49
CA VAL A 2 -9.82 18.02 -9.52
C VAL A 2 -10.30 17.97 -8.08
N ASP A 3 -11.27 18.86 -7.75
CA ASP A 3 -11.91 18.84 -6.43
C ASP A 3 -13.08 17.85 -6.45
N ILE A 4 -12.98 16.78 -5.64
CA ILE A 4 -14.00 15.74 -5.51
C ILE A 4 -15.00 15.99 -4.37
N SER A 5 -14.87 17.10 -3.63
CA SER A 5 -15.63 17.35 -2.40
C SER A 5 -17.15 17.33 -2.63
N ASN A 6 -17.61 17.91 -3.73
CA ASN A 6 -19.06 17.99 -4.04
C ASN A 6 -19.64 16.62 -4.42
N SER A 7 -18.91 15.83 -5.23
CA SER A 7 -19.31 14.48 -5.62
C SER A 7 -19.42 13.58 -4.39
N VAL A 8 -18.40 13.60 -3.52
CA VAL A 8 -18.38 12.81 -2.29
C VAL A 8 -19.53 13.20 -1.36
N ARG A 9 -19.79 14.50 -1.16
CA ARG A 9 -20.91 14.98 -0.33
C ARG A 9 -22.27 14.55 -0.88
N SER A 10 -22.46 14.66 -2.22
CA SER A 10 -23.69 14.20 -2.85
C SER A 10 -23.89 12.71 -2.66
N HIS A 11 -22.85 11.91 -2.91
CA HIS A 11 -22.89 10.46 -2.72
C HIS A 11 -23.22 10.07 -1.28
N PHE A 12 -22.58 10.70 -0.29
CA PHE A 12 -22.81 10.39 1.13
C PHE A 12 -24.24 10.78 1.56
N LYS A 13 -24.76 11.90 1.07
CA LYS A 13 -26.15 12.26 1.29
C LYS A 13 -27.11 11.21 0.73
N ASP A 14 -26.86 10.70 -0.48
CA ASP A 14 -27.72 9.73 -1.14
C ASP A 14 -27.77 8.37 -0.42
N ILE A 15 -26.63 7.96 0.18
CA ILE A 15 -26.55 6.71 0.97
C ILE A 15 -26.85 6.91 2.46
N GLY A 16 -27.15 8.14 2.91
CA GLY A 16 -27.44 8.46 4.31
C GLY A 16 -26.21 8.36 5.24
N HIS A 17 -25.01 8.56 4.71
CA HIS A 17 -23.77 8.56 5.50
C HIS A 17 -23.48 9.96 6.06
N ASP A 18 -23.14 10.04 7.35
CA ASP A 18 -22.75 11.28 8.00
C ASP A 18 -21.34 11.68 7.60
N MET A 19 -21.14 12.93 7.21
CA MET A 19 -19.82 13.48 6.85
C MET A 19 -18.84 13.53 8.02
N ASP A 20 -19.34 13.58 9.25
CA ASP A 20 -18.54 13.57 10.46
C ASP A 20 -18.17 12.14 10.93
N ASP A 21 -18.78 11.10 10.33
CA ASP A 21 -18.41 9.70 10.57
C ASP A 21 -17.23 9.30 9.68
N HIS A 22 -16.02 9.42 10.20
CA HIS A 22 -14.76 9.07 9.54
C HIS A 22 -14.50 7.55 9.54
N SER A 23 -15.53 6.76 9.23
CA SER A 23 -15.46 5.31 9.13
C SER A 23 -14.82 4.82 7.82
N VAL A 24 -14.71 3.50 7.68
CA VAL A 24 -14.28 2.86 6.43
C VAL A 24 -15.13 3.28 5.22
N THR A 25 -16.42 3.61 5.43
CA THR A 25 -17.28 4.15 4.37
C THR A 25 -16.79 5.49 3.88
N PHE A 26 -16.40 6.38 4.80
CA PHE A 26 -15.84 7.68 4.49
C PHE A 26 -14.56 7.59 3.65
N GLU A 27 -13.62 6.75 4.07
CA GLU A 27 -12.36 6.53 3.34
C GLU A 27 -12.63 5.89 1.96
N ASN A 28 -13.40 4.80 1.92
CA ASN A 28 -13.66 4.07 0.68
C ASN A 28 -14.46 4.87 -0.35
N GLY A 29 -15.38 5.74 0.09
CA GLY A 29 -16.12 6.63 -0.80
C GLY A 29 -15.20 7.59 -1.55
N GLN A 30 -14.27 8.22 -0.84
CA GLN A 30 -13.28 9.11 -1.42
C GLN A 30 -12.31 8.38 -2.36
N ALA A 31 -11.81 7.20 -1.96
CA ALA A 31 -10.90 6.42 -2.79
C ALA A 31 -11.53 6.03 -4.13
N ARG A 32 -12.81 5.64 -4.13
CA ARG A 32 -13.54 5.28 -5.38
C ARG A 32 -13.79 6.48 -6.26
N GLU A 33 -14.15 7.62 -5.69
CA GLU A 33 -14.35 8.87 -6.46
C GLU A 33 -13.05 9.29 -7.15
N ARG A 34 -11.91 9.25 -6.44
CA ARG A 34 -10.60 9.52 -7.04
C ARG A 34 -10.29 8.58 -8.20
N THR A 35 -10.59 7.29 -8.05
CA THR A 35 -10.36 6.29 -9.11
C THR A 35 -11.27 6.54 -10.31
N GLN A 36 -12.54 6.87 -10.10
CA GLN A 36 -13.47 7.22 -11.18
C GLN A 36 -12.94 8.40 -12.00
N VAL A 37 -12.53 9.48 -11.34
CA VAL A 37 -11.97 10.66 -12.01
C VAL A 37 -10.74 10.31 -12.85
N LEU A 38 -9.82 9.47 -12.33
CA LEU A 38 -8.63 9.05 -13.06
C LEU A 38 -8.97 8.23 -14.30
N MET A 39 -9.91 7.29 -14.19
CA MET A 39 -10.35 6.45 -15.31
C MET A 39 -11.04 7.29 -16.41
N ASP A 40 -11.89 8.24 -16.01
CA ASP A 40 -12.58 9.12 -16.95
C ASP A 40 -11.60 10.09 -17.66
N ILE A 41 -10.59 10.58 -16.94
CA ILE A 41 -9.51 11.38 -17.54
C ILE A 41 -8.70 10.55 -18.54
N ALA A 42 -8.36 9.31 -18.21
CA ALA A 42 -7.67 8.41 -19.14
C ALA A 42 -8.51 8.17 -20.42
N ASN A 43 -9.81 7.93 -20.28
CA ASN A 43 -10.71 7.80 -21.42
C ASN A 43 -10.77 9.08 -22.27
N LYS A 44 -10.89 10.23 -21.62
CA LYS A 44 -11.01 11.54 -22.30
C LYS A 44 -9.78 11.88 -23.14
N PHE A 45 -8.59 11.52 -22.65
CA PHE A 45 -7.33 11.85 -23.32
C PHE A 45 -6.69 10.68 -24.08
N GLY A 46 -7.35 9.52 -24.15
CA GLY A 46 -6.77 8.31 -24.77
C GLY A 46 -5.54 7.81 -24.03
N GLY A 47 -5.54 7.92 -22.71
CA GLY A 47 -4.42 7.57 -21.83
C GLY A 47 -4.62 6.25 -21.12
N LEU A 48 -3.67 5.97 -20.21
CA LEU A 48 -3.63 4.76 -19.38
C LEU A 48 -3.41 5.16 -17.92
N VAL A 49 -4.20 4.61 -17.01
CA VAL A 49 -3.98 4.76 -15.56
C VAL A 49 -2.93 3.75 -15.10
N ILE A 50 -1.81 4.27 -14.61
CA ILE A 50 -0.74 3.47 -14.01
C ILE A 50 -0.98 3.37 -12.50
N GLY A 51 -1.05 2.13 -12.00
CA GLY A 51 -1.22 1.84 -10.59
C GLY A 51 0.09 1.97 -9.80
N THR A 52 -0.03 2.45 -8.57
CA THR A 52 1.09 2.66 -7.65
C THR A 52 1.17 1.62 -6.53
N GLY A 53 0.17 0.75 -6.39
CA GLY A 53 0.14 -0.31 -5.39
C GLY A 53 1.30 -1.29 -5.55
N ASP A 54 1.86 -1.76 -4.44
CA ASP A 54 2.97 -2.72 -4.42
C ASP A 54 2.54 -4.11 -3.96
N LEU A 55 3.46 -5.08 -4.06
CA LEU A 55 3.23 -6.47 -3.68
C LEU A 55 2.73 -6.63 -2.25
N SER A 56 3.29 -5.87 -1.31
CA SER A 56 3.00 -5.99 0.12
C SER A 56 1.59 -5.49 0.45
N GLU A 57 1.19 -4.37 -0.13
CA GLU A 57 -0.18 -3.83 -0.02
C GLU A 57 -1.20 -4.79 -0.61
N LEU A 58 -0.93 -5.33 -1.79
CA LEU A 58 -1.79 -6.31 -2.45
C LEU A 58 -1.91 -7.60 -1.64
N ALA A 59 -0.81 -8.10 -1.07
CA ALA A 59 -0.82 -9.30 -0.24
C ALA A 59 -1.65 -9.12 1.03
N LEU A 60 -1.50 -7.98 1.70
CA LEU A 60 -2.20 -7.67 2.95
C LEU A 60 -3.62 -7.13 2.73
N GLY A 61 -4.01 -6.85 1.48
CA GLY A 61 -5.26 -6.19 1.15
C GLY A 61 -5.37 -4.81 1.78
N TRP A 62 -4.25 -4.08 1.85
CA TRP A 62 -4.19 -2.71 2.36
C TRP A 62 -4.50 -1.73 1.23
N CYS A 63 -5.74 -1.72 0.82
CA CYS A 63 -6.29 -0.88 -0.24
C CYS A 63 -7.82 -0.88 -0.15
N THR A 64 -8.47 0.09 -0.77
CA THR A 64 -9.91 0.08 -0.96
C THR A 64 -10.29 -0.80 -2.14
N TYR A 65 -11.15 -1.80 -1.90
CA TYR A 65 -11.68 -2.65 -2.99
C TYR A 65 -12.39 -1.80 -4.05
N ASN A 66 -11.99 -1.97 -5.31
CA ASN A 66 -12.44 -1.15 -6.44
C ASN A 66 -12.22 0.36 -6.24
N GLY A 67 -11.13 0.73 -5.58
CA GLY A 67 -10.70 2.10 -5.36
C GLY A 67 -9.22 2.28 -5.75
N ASP A 68 -8.41 2.68 -4.83
CA ASP A 68 -7.00 3.07 -5.01
C ASP A 68 -6.08 1.99 -5.63
N HIS A 69 -6.42 0.71 -5.52
CA HIS A 69 -5.67 -0.38 -6.17
C HIS A 69 -6.08 -0.61 -7.63
N MET A 70 -7.15 0.02 -8.11
CA MET A 70 -7.58 -0.13 -9.50
C MET A 70 -6.74 0.73 -10.43
N SER A 71 -6.23 0.09 -11.47
CA SER A 71 -5.53 0.73 -12.58
C SER A 71 -5.61 -0.13 -13.83
N MET A 72 -5.15 0.39 -14.95
CA MET A 72 -5.08 -0.38 -16.19
C MET A 72 -3.78 -1.20 -16.27
N TYR A 73 -2.74 -0.77 -15.55
CA TYR A 73 -1.44 -1.46 -15.46
C TYR A 73 -0.75 -1.12 -14.14
N SER A 74 -0.25 -2.13 -13.41
CA SER A 74 0.39 -1.95 -12.10
C SER A 74 1.89 -2.24 -12.16
N VAL A 75 2.71 -1.20 -12.18
CA VAL A 75 4.17 -1.33 -12.36
C VAL A 75 4.88 -1.97 -11.16
N ASN A 76 4.33 -1.83 -9.94
CA ASN A 76 4.93 -2.33 -8.71
C ASN A 76 4.26 -3.61 -8.16
N ALA A 77 3.36 -4.25 -8.92
CA ALA A 77 2.58 -5.40 -8.44
C ALA A 77 3.44 -6.58 -7.94
N SER A 78 4.68 -6.72 -8.43
CA SER A 78 5.62 -7.76 -8.01
C SER A 78 6.79 -7.25 -7.15
N ILE A 79 6.76 -5.99 -6.72
CA ILE A 79 7.83 -5.36 -5.96
C ILE A 79 7.37 -5.13 -4.52
N PRO A 80 8.03 -5.72 -3.50
CA PRO A 80 7.71 -5.49 -2.09
C PRO A 80 7.92 -4.03 -1.68
N LYS A 81 7.15 -3.55 -0.69
CA LYS A 81 7.26 -2.17 -0.16
C LYS A 81 8.69 -1.80 0.23
N THR A 82 9.40 -2.70 0.90
CA THR A 82 10.79 -2.47 1.29
C THR A 82 11.72 -2.32 0.10
N MET A 83 11.47 -3.05 -0.99
CA MET A 83 12.23 -2.93 -2.23
C MET A 83 11.94 -1.61 -2.95
N VAL A 84 10.67 -1.16 -2.99
CA VAL A 84 10.31 0.17 -3.53
C VAL A 84 11.10 1.25 -2.81
N ARG A 85 11.10 1.22 -1.47
CA ARG A 85 11.86 2.16 -0.64
C ARG A 85 13.36 2.11 -0.94
N HIS A 86 13.91 0.91 -1.11
CA HIS A 86 15.32 0.73 -1.47
C HIS A 86 15.65 1.32 -2.86
N LEU A 87 14.78 1.12 -3.84
CA LEU A 87 14.95 1.68 -5.19
C LEU A 87 14.91 3.21 -5.18
N VAL A 88 13.99 3.83 -4.44
CA VAL A 88 13.93 5.28 -4.28
C VAL A 88 15.22 5.80 -3.64
N GLY A 89 15.71 5.15 -2.58
CA GLY A 89 16.98 5.52 -1.94
C GLY A 89 18.20 5.35 -2.84
N TYR A 90 18.20 4.33 -3.71
CA TYR A 90 19.23 4.18 -4.73
C TYR A 90 19.21 5.34 -5.73
N LEU A 91 18.03 5.69 -6.23
CA LEU A 91 17.87 6.81 -7.19
C LEU A 91 18.23 8.16 -6.55
N ALA A 92 17.88 8.38 -5.28
CA ALA A 92 18.28 9.58 -4.55
C ALA A 92 19.81 9.73 -4.52
N LYS A 93 20.53 8.65 -4.16
CA LYS A 93 21.99 8.65 -4.12
C LYS A 93 22.62 8.86 -5.51
N ASP A 94 22.08 8.22 -6.54
CA ASP A 94 22.59 8.32 -7.93
C ASP A 94 22.41 9.72 -8.51
N ASN A 95 21.40 10.47 -8.04
CA ASN A 95 21.12 11.83 -8.52
C ASN A 95 21.75 12.94 -7.67
N LYS A 96 22.39 12.63 -6.55
CA LYS A 96 22.94 13.62 -5.62
C LYS A 96 23.87 14.66 -6.29
N GLU A 97 24.67 14.23 -7.27
CA GLU A 97 25.60 15.09 -8.01
C GLU A 97 25.08 15.51 -9.40
N LYS A 98 24.01 14.84 -9.89
CA LYS A 98 23.46 15.04 -11.23
C LYS A 98 22.27 16.01 -11.23
N ASP A 99 21.41 15.91 -10.22
CA ASP A 99 20.18 16.69 -10.07
C ASP A 99 19.83 16.79 -8.59
N GLU A 100 20.33 17.85 -7.92
CA GLU A 100 20.13 18.08 -6.49
C GLU A 100 18.64 18.25 -6.15
N ALA A 101 17.86 18.91 -7.01
CA ALA A 101 16.42 19.09 -6.78
C ALA A 101 15.67 17.75 -6.78
N LEU A 102 16.02 16.84 -7.68
CA LEU A 102 15.45 15.49 -7.70
C LEU A 102 15.90 14.68 -6.47
N HIS A 103 17.18 14.79 -6.08
CA HIS A 103 17.71 14.17 -4.88
C HIS A 103 16.89 14.57 -3.64
N ASP A 104 16.69 15.87 -3.42
CA ASP A 104 15.98 16.40 -2.27
C ASP A 104 14.52 15.92 -2.22
N VAL A 105 13.83 15.90 -3.35
CA VAL A 105 12.45 15.37 -3.44
C VAL A 105 12.40 13.87 -3.11
N LEU A 106 13.36 13.09 -3.57
CA LEU A 106 13.40 11.65 -3.30
C LEU A 106 13.72 11.35 -1.82
N GLU A 107 14.60 12.14 -1.18
CA GLU A 107 14.85 12.03 0.26
C GLU A 107 13.62 12.44 1.08
N ASP A 108 12.91 13.52 0.71
CA ASP A 108 11.66 13.93 1.36
C ASP A 108 10.58 12.83 1.27
N ILE A 109 10.47 12.14 0.13
CA ILE A 109 9.60 10.98 -0.02
C ILE A 109 10.00 9.85 0.94
N LEU A 110 11.29 9.58 1.12
CA LEU A 110 11.78 8.53 2.02
C LEU A 110 11.54 8.86 3.49
N ASP A 111 11.60 10.14 3.86
CA ASP A 111 11.38 10.63 5.22
C ASP A 111 9.89 10.76 5.55
N THR A 112 9.02 10.80 4.53
CA THR A 112 7.57 10.87 4.73
C THR A 112 7.03 9.55 5.29
N PRO A 113 6.38 9.55 6.48
CA PRO A 113 5.78 8.35 7.04
C PRO A 113 4.64 7.83 6.16
N VAL A 114 4.56 6.51 5.99
CA VAL A 114 3.42 5.88 5.30
C VAL A 114 2.17 6.00 6.17
N SER A 115 1.17 6.75 5.69
CA SER A 115 -0.06 7.04 6.44
C SER A 115 -1.30 6.92 5.54
N PRO A 116 -2.50 6.67 6.12
CA PRO A 116 -3.76 6.78 5.40
C PRO A 116 -4.01 8.24 5.00
N GLU A 117 -4.08 8.51 3.71
CA GLU A 117 -4.24 9.89 3.17
C GLU A 117 -5.67 10.43 3.26
N LEU A 118 -6.66 9.56 3.50
CA LEU A 118 -8.09 9.88 3.35
C LEU A 118 -8.75 10.36 4.64
N LEU A 119 -8.06 10.25 5.76
CA LEU A 119 -8.54 10.78 7.03
C LEU A 119 -8.11 12.23 7.20
N PRO A 120 -8.99 13.11 7.73
CA PRO A 120 -8.62 14.48 8.02
C PRO A 120 -7.46 14.55 9.01
N ALA A 121 -6.46 15.39 8.72
CA ALA A 121 -5.41 15.70 9.68
C ALA A 121 -5.99 16.49 10.86
N VAL A 122 -5.77 16.04 12.09
CA VAL A 122 -6.14 16.78 13.29
C VAL A 122 -5.00 17.73 13.64
N GLN A 123 -5.27 19.04 13.60
CA GLN A 123 -4.28 20.11 13.87
C GLN A 123 -2.99 20.03 13.04
N GLY A 124 -3.08 19.55 11.80
CA GLY A 124 -1.92 19.40 10.91
C GLY A 124 -1.03 18.18 11.20
N HIS A 125 -1.42 17.35 12.17
CA HIS A 125 -0.72 16.08 12.45
C HIS A 125 -1.49 14.90 11.87
N MET A 126 -0.75 13.95 11.28
CA MET A 126 -1.31 12.66 10.82
C MET A 126 -1.86 11.88 12.01
N THR A 127 -3.12 11.46 11.92
CA THR A 127 -3.82 10.77 13.01
C THR A 127 -3.45 9.31 13.16
N GLN A 128 -2.89 8.69 12.11
CA GLN A 128 -2.51 7.26 12.13
C GLN A 128 -1.28 7.02 11.25
N ILE A 129 -0.40 6.15 11.71
CA ILE A 129 0.68 5.58 10.91
C ILE A 129 0.24 4.21 10.43
N THR A 130 0.36 3.93 9.14
CA THR A 130 -0.06 2.64 8.54
C THR A 130 0.59 1.45 9.25
N GLU A 131 1.88 1.55 9.60
CA GLU A 131 2.59 0.47 10.29
C GLU A 131 2.08 0.18 11.70
N ASP A 132 1.42 1.11 12.37
CA ASP A 132 0.78 0.86 13.67
C ASP A 132 -0.45 -0.08 13.53
N LEU A 133 -1.13 -0.02 12.38
CA LEU A 133 -2.32 -0.80 12.08
C LEU A 133 -2.00 -2.13 11.39
N VAL A 134 -1.07 -2.10 10.46
CA VAL A 134 -0.73 -3.25 9.61
C VAL A 134 0.49 -3.99 10.15
N GLY A 135 1.45 -3.29 10.70
CA GLY A 135 2.75 -3.77 11.16
C GLY A 135 3.89 -3.38 10.23
N PRO A 136 5.15 -3.53 10.68
CA PRO A 136 6.32 -3.20 9.89
C PRO A 136 6.37 -3.99 8.59
N TYR A 137 6.51 -3.30 7.47
CA TYR A 137 6.59 -3.93 6.15
C TYR A 137 7.81 -4.84 6.00
N GLU A 138 8.90 -4.55 6.71
CA GLU A 138 10.07 -5.44 6.75
C GLU A 138 9.72 -6.86 7.21
N LEU A 139 8.88 -6.98 8.24
CA LEU A 139 8.39 -8.28 8.71
C LEU A 139 7.48 -8.94 7.68
N HIS A 140 6.56 -8.17 7.09
CA HIS A 140 5.60 -8.70 6.11
C HIS A 140 6.30 -9.20 4.85
N ASP A 141 7.25 -8.44 4.31
CA ASP A 141 8.00 -8.81 3.11
C ASP A 141 8.84 -10.05 3.35
N PHE A 142 9.46 -10.17 4.53
CA PHE A 142 10.13 -11.39 4.95
C PHE A 142 9.17 -12.60 5.00
N PHE A 143 7.98 -12.43 5.61
CA PHE A 143 6.99 -13.51 5.69
C PHE A 143 6.49 -13.93 4.31
N LEU A 144 6.14 -12.97 3.45
CA LEU A 144 5.66 -13.19 2.10
C LEU A 144 6.68 -13.96 1.26
N TYR A 145 7.96 -13.60 1.35
CA TYR A 145 9.02 -14.31 0.65
C TYR A 145 9.05 -15.80 1.00
N TYR A 146 9.08 -16.12 2.28
CA TYR A 146 9.16 -17.52 2.70
C TYR A 146 7.85 -18.29 2.56
N MET A 147 6.72 -17.62 2.70
CA MET A 147 5.39 -18.21 2.53
C MET A 147 5.10 -18.51 1.07
N ILE A 148 5.27 -17.53 0.18
CA ILE A 148 4.86 -17.66 -1.23
C ILE A 148 5.93 -18.37 -2.05
N ARG A 149 7.18 -17.93 -1.95
CA ARG A 149 8.27 -18.48 -2.78
C ARG A 149 8.64 -19.90 -2.39
N TRP A 150 8.64 -20.21 -1.10
CA TRP A 150 9.12 -21.48 -0.58
C TRP A 150 8.03 -22.39 -0.02
N GLY A 151 6.82 -21.91 0.13
CA GLY A 151 5.71 -22.67 0.70
C GLY A 151 5.97 -23.13 2.15
N PHE A 152 6.75 -22.38 2.92
CA PHE A 152 7.08 -22.77 4.28
C PHE A 152 5.88 -22.62 5.21
N SER A 153 5.74 -23.57 6.13
CA SER A 153 4.69 -23.50 7.15
C SER A 153 4.88 -22.27 8.07
N PRO A 154 3.80 -21.74 8.65
CA PRO A 154 3.87 -20.59 9.56
C PRO A 154 4.89 -20.77 10.70
N ALA A 155 4.98 -21.98 11.26
CA ALA A 155 5.94 -22.30 12.31
C ALA A 155 7.39 -22.21 11.84
N LYS A 156 7.67 -22.59 10.58
CA LYS A 156 9.01 -22.47 9.99
C LYS A 156 9.33 -21.02 9.68
N VAL A 157 8.40 -20.27 9.09
CA VAL A 157 8.56 -18.83 8.82
C VAL A 157 8.85 -18.07 10.12
N PHE A 158 8.10 -18.38 11.20
CA PHE A 158 8.32 -17.76 12.50
C PHE A 158 9.73 -17.98 13.03
N ARG A 159 10.24 -19.24 12.99
CA ARG A 159 11.60 -19.56 13.47
C ARG A 159 12.67 -18.83 12.66
N LEU A 160 12.51 -18.76 11.34
CA LEU A 160 13.43 -18.04 10.48
C LEU A 160 13.41 -16.53 10.76
N ALA A 161 12.22 -15.94 10.98
CA ALA A 161 12.10 -14.53 11.33
C ALA A 161 12.73 -14.19 12.68
N VAL A 162 12.53 -15.04 13.70
CA VAL A 162 13.20 -14.86 15.00
C VAL A 162 14.71 -14.95 14.87
N TYR A 163 15.22 -15.85 14.04
CA TYR A 163 16.67 -15.97 13.79
C TYR A 163 17.23 -14.74 13.05
N ALA A 164 16.53 -14.27 12.00
CA ALA A 164 17.05 -13.21 11.15
C ALA A 164 16.81 -11.79 11.72
N LEU A 165 15.67 -11.57 12.37
CA LEU A 165 15.21 -10.24 12.79
C LEU A 165 15.05 -10.09 14.31
N GLY A 166 15.44 -11.10 15.09
CA GLY A 166 15.33 -11.09 16.55
C GLY A 166 16.20 -10.03 17.26
N GLY A 167 17.19 -9.46 16.57
CA GLY A 167 17.97 -8.33 17.04
C GLY A 167 17.21 -6.97 16.97
N GLN A 168 16.19 -6.90 16.12
CA GLN A 168 15.40 -5.67 15.89
C GLN A 168 14.00 -5.79 16.51
N TYR A 169 13.39 -6.98 16.47
CA TYR A 169 12.03 -7.23 16.94
C TYR A 169 12.00 -8.35 17.98
N SER A 170 11.24 -8.14 19.05
CA SER A 170 11.03 -9.20 20.03
C SER A 170 10.25 -10.37 19.40
N ARG A 171 10.42 -11.57 19.99
CA ARG A 171 9.70 -12.79 19.57
C ARG A 171 8.19 -12.60 19.54
N ASP A 172 7.63 -11.87 20.49
CA ASP A 172 6.19 -11.63 20.60
C ASP A 172 5.68 -10.67 19.51
N VAL A 173 6.46 -9.65 19.18
CA VAL A 173 6.18 -8.74 18.07
C VAL A 173 6.19 -9.50 16.73
N ILE A 174 7.20 -10.33 16.48
CA ILE A 174 7.28 -11.16 15.28
C ILE A 174 6.05 -12.09 15.19
N LEU A 175 5.67 -12.74 16.28
CA LEU A 175 4.52 -13.64 16.31
C LEU A 175 3.21 -12.89 16.09
N LYS A 176 3.02 -11.72 16.70
CA LYS A 176 1.85 -10.85 16.50
C LYS A 176 1.66 -10.53 15.02
N TRP A 177 2.70 -10.05 14.37
CA TRP A 177 2.62 -9.60 12.99
C TRP A 177 2.57 -10.76 11.99
N LEU A 178 3.20 -11.89 12.28
CA LEU A 178 3.04 -13.10 11.49
C LEU A 178 1.57 -13.58 11.47
N LYS A 179 0.92 -13.64 12.63
CA LYS A 179 -0.51 -13.99 12.74
C LYS A 179 -1.37 -13.00 11.95
N ASN A 180 -1.08 -11.70 12.07
CA ASN A 180 -1.80 -10.66 11.33
C ASN A 180 -1.60 -10.81 9.81
N CYS A 181 -0.36 -11.06 9.36
CA CYS A 181 -0.03 -11.29 7.95
C CYS A 181 -0.86 -12.43 7.36
N TYR A 182 -0.83 -13.61 7.97
CA TYR A 182 -1.62 -14.75 7.50
C TYR A 182 -3.13 -14.47 7.53
N ARG A 183 -3.63 -13.88 8.63
CA ARG A 183 -5.05 -13.52 8.73
C ARG A 183 -5.46 -12.60 7.58
N ARG A 184 -4.72 -11.51 7.36
CA ARG A 184 -5.02 -10.56 6.29
C ARG A 184 -4.89 -11.18 4.91
N PHE A 185 -3.83 -11.94 4.66
CA PHE A 185 -3.58 -12.58 3.37
C PHE A 185 -4.79 -13.42 2.91
N PHE A 186 -5.40 -14.18 3.80
CA PHE A 186 -6.55 -15.02 3.47
C PHE A 186 -7.88 -14.26 3.55
N THR A 187 -8.12 -13.45 4.58
CA THR A 187 -9.42 -12.75 4.73
C THR A 187 -9.61 -11.63 3.72
N GLN A 188 -8.52 -11.05 3.19
CA GLN A 188 -8.55 -9.98 2.19
C GLN A 188 -8.31 -10.49 0.76
N GLN A 189 -8.35 -11.79 0.55
CA GLN A 189 -8.09 -12.40 -0.76
C GLN A 189 -9.01 -11.87 -1.87
N PHE A 190 -10.26 -11.57 -1.56
CA PHE A 190 -11.23 -11.04 -2.54
C PHE A 190 -10.74 -9.75 -3.22
N LYS A 191 -9.91 -8.95 -2.54
CA LYS A 191 -9.34 -7.72 -3.10
C LYS A 191 -8.35 -8.01 -4.23
N ARG A 192 -7.72 -9.18 -4.24
CA ARG A 192 -6.77 -9.58 -5.28
C ARG A 192 -7.42 -10.08 -6.56
N SER A 193 -8.73 -10.36 -6.56
CA SER A 193 -9.45 -10.81 -7.77
C SER A 193 -9.52 -9.78 -8.89
N CYS A 194 -9.28 -8.51 -8.58
CA CYS A 194 -9.31 -7.40 -9.55
C CYS A 194 -7.97 -6.63 -9.61
N VAL A 195 -6.87 -7.28 -9.22
CA VAL A 195 -5.52 -6.70 -9.38
C VAL A 195 -5.20 -6.60 -10.88
N PRO A 196 -4.80 -5.42 -11.38
CA PRO A 196 -4.41 -5.27 -12.78
C PRO A 196 -3.12 -6.01 -13.10
N ASP A 197 -2.92 -6.29 -14.38
CA ASP A 197 -1.67 -6.83 -14.89
C ASP A 197 -0.49 -5.90 -14.60
N GLY A 198 0.68 -6.50 -14.47
CA GLY A 198 1.93 -5.78 -14.23
C GLY A 198 3.16 -6.61 -14.60
N PRO A 199 4.35 -6.01 -14.63
CA PRO A 199 5.57 -6.72 -14.97
C PRO A 199 5.97 -7.66 -13.84
N LYS A 200 6.47 -8.85 -14.18
CA LYS A 200 7.10 -9.76 -13.23
C LYS A 200 8.58 -9.40 -13.10
N VAL A 201 8.89 -8.46 -12.23
CA VAL A 201 10.26 -8.00 -12.00
C VAL A 201 10.98 -8.89 -10.98
N GLY A 202 10.28 -9.30 -9.94
CA GLY A 202 10.81 -10.12 -8.86
C GLY A 202 10.50 -11.62 -9.03
N ILE A 203 10.94 -12.38 -8.03
CA ILE A 203 10.68 -13.84 -7.93
C ILE A 203 9.36 -14.17 -7.21
N LEU A 204 8.64 -13.16 -6.75
CA LEU A 204 7.32 -13.25 -6.14
C LEU A 204 6.26 -12.62 -7.05
N GLY A 205 5.07 -13.21 -7.05
CA GLY A 205 3.89 -12.67 -7.70
C GLY A 205 2.64 -13.20 -7.03
N LEU A 206 1.57 -12.40 -7.06
CA LEU A 206 0.25 -12.74 -6.51
C LEU A 206 -0.79 -13.01 -7.60
N SER A 207 -0.38 -12.85 -8.84
CA SER A 207 -1.18 -13.11 -10.04
C SER A 207 -0.52 -14.18 -10.91
#